data_09f85647c0cfe933bd6cd1c1602e7d73
#
_entry.id   09f85647c0cfe933bd6cd1c1602e7d73
#
_cell.length_a   1.000
_cell.length_b   1.000
_cell.length_c   1.000
_cell.angle_alpha   90.00
_cell.angle_beta   90.00
_cell.angle_gamma   90.00
#
_symmetry.space_group_name_H-M   'P 1'
#
loop_
_entity.id
_entity.type
_entity.pdbx_description
1 polymer ?
#
loop_
_entity_poly.entity_id
_entity_poly.type
_entity_poly.pdbx_seq_one_letter_code
_entity_poly.pdbx_strand_id
1 'polypeptide(L)'
;AASDVYKRQMPYTATRDIPYDSDAAAIFDALAQPHDSLLLESADIETKKNLNCLAVLKAALKVTCHGQRVEVRALTEAGESLLPSLEERFHHRLVSRETTTAVFEFSLSTHPDERERLLAESTADILRFLQLEANYSSPLLPFLGGGFAYDYLATFEELPEVKPGANTYPDFEFLVAQTVLAVDHLQGTAHLEGWDIDDKRLREELDSLASLPAAARPAAPQKEKIRAVADVDDAGFRADVDKLKGNIHAGDIYQVVPARAFTVECPNALAAYRALRETNPSPYMFYVRGADYELFGASPESNLKFAPKDRQVQLYPCLLYTSDA
;
A
#
# COMPACT_ATOMS: atom_id res chain seq x y z
N ALA A 1 14.02 28.78 -29.79
CA ALA A 1 14.34 27.59 -30.60
C ALA A 1 14.94 26.45 -29.76
N ALA A 2 14.55 26.35 -28.47
CA ALA A 2 14.96 25.23 -27.58
C ALA A 2 13.75 24.60 -26.85
N SER A 3 12.51 24.92 -27.27
CA SER A 3 11.29 24.51 -26.56
C SER A 3 10.51 23.36 -27.22
N ASP A 4 11.06 22.71 -28.27
CA ASP A 4 10.33 21.68 -29.02
C ASP A 4 10.85 20.23 -28.82
N VAL A 5 11.77 19.98 -27.88
CA VAL A 5 12.42 18.68 -27.77
C VAL A 5 11.71 17.72 -26.79
N TYR A 6 10.81 18.20 -25.96
CA TYR A 6 9.98 17.32 -25.10
C TYR A 6 8.50 17.37 -25.52
N LYS A 7 8.19 16.89 -26.73
CA LYS A 7 6.88 16.28 -26.94
C LYS A 7 6.84 15.06 -26.01
N ARG A 8 6.18 15.18 -24.86
CA ARG A 8 5.94 14.07 -23.94
C ARG A 8 5.40 12.91 -24.78
N GLN A 9 6.21 11.88 -24.98
CA GLN A 9 5.74 10.67 -25.63
C GLN A 9 4.66 10.09 -24.71
N MET A 10 3.43 9.96 -25.22
CA MET A 10 2.33 9.35 -24.45
C MET A 10 2.72 7.92 -24.16
N PRO A 11 2.70 7.48 -22.89
CA PRO A 11 2.94 6.09 -22.57
C PRO A 11 1.91 5.18 -23.26
N TYR A 12 2.34 3.98 -23.58
CA TYR A 12 1.50 2.92 -24.10
C TYR A 12 0.91 2.13 -22.94
N THR A 13 -0.33 1.65 -23.09
CA THR A 13 -0.96 0.71 -22.16
C THR A 13 -1.37 -0.55 -22.92
N ALA A 14 -1.29 -1.69 -22.27
CA ALA A 14 -1.71 -2.97 -22.84
C ALA A 14 -2.26 -3.90 -21.76
N THR A 15 -3.11 -4.84 -22.19
CA THR A 15 -3.70 -5.86 -21.34
C THR A 15 -3.42 -7.25 -21.95
N ARG A 16 -3.22 -8.25 -21.09
CA ARG A 16 -3.01 -9.63 -21.50
C ARG A 16 -3.74 -10.59 -20.56
N ASP A 17 -4.65 -11.39 -21.09
CA ASP A 17 -5.29 -12.46 -20.32
C ASP A 17 -4.29 -13.56 -19.99
N ILE A 18 -4.44 -14.13 -18.80
CA ILE A 18 -3.66 -15.27 -18.32
C ILE A 18 -4.58 -16.38 -17.80
N PRO A 19 -4.12 -17.63 -17.72
CA PRO A 19 -4.89 -18.70 -17.11
C PRO A 19 -5.30 -18.35 -15.67
N TYR A 20 -6.58 -18.51 -15.38
CA TYR A 20 -7.09 -18.33 -14.02
C TYR A 20 -6.56 -19.43 -13.09
N ASP A 21 -6.10 -19.04 -11.92
CA ASP A 21 -5.87 -19.91 -10.77
C ASP A 21 -6.60 -19.33 -9.55
N SER A 22 -7.21 -20.20 -8.76
CA SER A 22 -7.89 -19.82 -7.52
C SER A 22 -6.94 -19.34 -6.43
N ASP A 23 -5.63 -19.61 -6.55
CA ASP A 23 -4.58 -19.13 -5.65
C ASP A 23 -3.84 -17.93 -6.25
N ALA A 24 -4.43 -16.74 -6.13
CA ALA A 24 -3.82 -15.51 -6.63
C ALA A 24 -2.44 -15.24 -6.01
N ALA A 25 -2.19 -15.69 -4.77
CA ALA A 25 -0.87 -15.59 -4.15
C ALA A 25 0.18 -16.47 -4.84
N ALA A 26 -0.23 -17.58 -5.49
CA ALA A 26 0.69 -18.39 -6.29
C ALA A 26 1.05 -17.69 -7.61
N ILE A 27 0.08 -17.05 -8.25
CA ILE A 27 0.34 -16.23 -9.44
C ILE A 27 1.27 -15.07 -9.06
N PHE A 28 0.97 -14.35 -7.99
CA PHE A 28 1.80 -13.26 -7.50
C PHE A 28 3.24 -13.71 -7.23
N ASP A 29 3.42 -14.83 -6.54
CA ASP A 29 4.76 -15.35 -6.21
C ASP A 29 5.59 -15.70 -7.44
N ALA A 30 4.93 -16.19 -8.50
CA ALA A 30 5.58 -16.52 -9.76
C ALA A 30 5.96 -15.29 -10.59
N LEU A 31 5.12 -14.25 -10.58
CA LEU A 31 5.21 -13.14 -11.53
C LEU A 31 5.76 -11.84 -10.96
N ALA A 32 5.64 -11.62 -9.63
CA ALA A 32 6.02 -10.36 -9.01
C ALA A 32 7.55 -10.22 -8.85
N GLN A 33 8.01 -9.00 -8.89
CA GLN A 33 9.38 -8.67 -8.53
C GLN A 33 9.67 -9.09 -7.07
N PRO A 34 10.92 -9.47 -6.74
CA PRO A 34 11.29 -9.94 -5.40
C PRO A 34 11.20 -8.84 -4.34
N HIS A 35 11.23 -7.58 -4.76
CA HIS A 35 11.09 -6.39 -3.93
C HIS A 35 10.14 -5.39 -4.58
N ASP A 36 9.65 -4.44 -3.78
CA ASP A 36 8.77 -3.36 -4.23
C ASP A 36 7.55 -3.89 -5.03
N SER A 37 6.88 -4.90 -4.45
CA SER A 37 5.66 -5.52 -4.97
C SER A 37 4.59 -5.64 -3.89
N LEU A 38 3.32 -5.72 -4.31
CA LEU A 38 2.17 -5.67 -3.40
C LEU A 38 1.05 -6.59 -3.92
N LEU A 39 0.47 -7.38 -3.01
CA LEU A 39 -0.72 -8.19 -3.24
C LEU A 39 -1.86 -7.68 -2.36
N LEU A 40 -3.01 -7.42 -2.95
CA LEU A 40 -4.25 -7.08 -2.27
C LEU A 40 -5.30 -8.13 -2.62
N GLU A 41 -5.92 -8.73 -1.61
CA GLU A 41 -6.99 -9.70 -1.78
C GLU A 41 -8.22 -9.29 -0.96
N SER A 42 -9.40 -9.64 -1.43
CA SER A 42 -10.64 -9.46 -0.68
C SER A 42 -11.38 -10.78 -0.56
N ALA A 43 -11.97 -11.00 0.62
CA ALA A 43 -12.86 -12.12 0.87
C ALA A 43 -14.20 -11.62 1.40
N ASP A 44 -15.26 -12.34 1.06
CA ASP A 44 -16.59 -12.06 1.59
C ASP A 44 -16.67 -12.40 3.09
N ILE A 45 -17.26 -11.50 3.88
CA ILE A 45 -17.29 -11.62 5.34
C ILE A 45 -18.07 -12.85 5.80
N GLU A 46 -19.19 -13.16 5.13
CA GLU A 46 -20.09 -14.24 5.56
C GLU A 46 -19.66 -15.59 5.01
N THR A 47 -19.41 -15.65 3.70
CA THR A 47 -19.09 -16.90 3.01
C THR A 47 -17.62 -17.28 3.09
N LYS A 48 -16.73 -16.32 3.46
CA LYS A 48 -15.27 -16.46 3.50
C LYS A 48 -14.65 -16.82 2.15
N LYS A 49 -15.36 -16.60 1.06
CA LYS A 49 -14.88 -16.85 -0.30
C LYS A 49 -14.09 -15.66 -0.81
N ASN A 50 -13.00 -15.93 -1.52
CA ASN A 50 -12.25 -14.90 -2.22
C ASN A 50 -13.13 -14.25 -3.29
N LEU A 51 -13.06 -12.94 -3.40
CA LEU A 51 -13.81 -12.13 -4.36
C LEU A 51 -12.89 -11.63 -5.47
N ASN A 52 -11.89 -10.84 -5.12
CA ASN A 52 -11.00 -10.18 -6.06
C ASN A 52 -9.57 -10.17 -5.54
N CYS A 53 -8.64 -10.08 -6.48
CA CYS A 53 -7.24 -9.79 -6.21
C CYS A 53 -6.76 -8.68 -7.15
N LEU A 54 -5.97 -7.77 -6.62
CA LEU A 54 -5.20 -6.79 -7.37
C LEU A 54 -3.76 -6.82 -6.85
N ALA A 55 -2.78 -6.98 -7.72
CA ALA A 55 -1.39 -7.00 -7.31
C ALA A 55 -0.53 -6.07 -8.18
N VAL A 56 0.41 -5.37 -7.54
CA VAL A 56 1.51 -4.69 -8.21
C VAL A 56 2.63 -5.71 -8.39
N LEU A 57 2.82 -6.18 -9.61
CA LEU A 57 3.88 -7.14 -9.95
C LEU A 57 5.22 -6.44 -10.15
N LYS A 58 5.18 -5.24 -10.73
CA LYS A 58 6.32 -4.38 -11.02
C LYS A 58 5.93 -2.93 -10.79
N ALA A 59 6.72 -2.22 -10.01
CA ALA A 59 6.53 -0.80 -9.78
C ALA A 59 7.44 0.04 -10.66
N ALA A 60 6.91 1.15 -11.17
CA ALA A 60 7.67 2.16 -11.92
C ALA A 60 8.42 3.11 -10.98
N LEU A 61 7.72 3.57 -9.93
CA LEU A 61 8.25 4.47 -8.91
C LEU A 61 7.95 3.92 -7.52
N LYS A 62 8.84 4.27 -6.58
CA LYS A 62 8.63 4.16 -5.14
C LYS A 62 8.64 5.56 -4.54
N VAL A 63 7.64 5.87 -3.75
CA VAL A 63 7.46 7.16 -3.07
C VAL A 63 7.49 6.92 -1.57
N THR A 64 8.49 7.49 -0.88
CA THR A 64 8.70 7.28 0.55
C THR A 64 8.71 8.63 1.27
N CYS A 65 7.98 8.73 2.38
CA CYS A 65 7.89 9.94 3.20
C CYS A 65 8.47 9.73 4.59
N HIS A 66 9.30 10.66 5.02
CA HIS A 66 9.78 10.79 6.40
C HIS A 66 9.61 12.24 6.85
N GLY A 67 8.69 12.50 7.77
CA GLY A 67 8.32 13.84 8.20
C GLY A 67 7.83 14.68 7.03
N GLN A 68 8.53 15.77 6.76
CA GLN A 68 8.21 16.69 5.66
C GLN A 68 8.98 16.38 4.37
N ARG A 69 9.77 15.32 4.35
CA ARG A 69 10.63 14.96 3.24
C ARG A 69 10.06 13.78 2.46
N VAL A 70 9.90 13.94 1.15
CA VAL A 70 9.42 12.91 0.23
C VAL A 70 10.52 12.57 -0.77
N GLU A 71 10.93 11.31 -0.79
CA GLU A 71 11.81 10.74 -1.80
C GLU A 71 10.96 10.03 -2.86
N VAL A 72 11.18 10.35 -4.13
CA VAL A 72 10.60 9.65 -5.27
C VAL A 72 11.74 8.98 -6.03
N ARG A 73 11.75 7.66 -6.04
CA ARG A 73 12.77 6.85 -6.70
C ARG A 73 12.18 6.09 -7.88
N ALA A 74 12.78 6.26 -9.04
CA ALA A 74 12.46 5.46 -10.21
C ALA A 74 13.08 4.06 -10.07
N LEU A 75 12.26 3.05 -10.28
CA LEU A 75 12.64 1.64 -10.24
C LEU A 75 12.84 1.07 -11.65
N THR A 76 12.36 1.79 -12.67
CA THR A 76 12.42 1.43 -14.07
C THR A 76 12.64 2.64 -14.95
N GLU A 77 13.05 2.42 -16.20
CA GLU A 77 13.18 3.48 -17.21
C GLU A 77 11.84 4.20 -17.47
N ALA A 78 10.72 3.46 -17.46
CA ALA A 78 9.38 4.05 -17.54
C ALA A 78 9.12 4.99 -16.36
N GLY A 79 9.52 4.60 -15.14
CA GLY A 79 9.45 5.45 -13.95
C GLY A 79 10.31 6.70 -14.05
N GLU A 80 11.52 6.61 -14.60
CA GLU A 80 12.37 7.78 -14.81
C GLU A 80 11.69 8.84 -15.67
N SER A 81 10.87 8.43 -16.64
CA SER A 81 10.14 9.35 -17.52
C SER A 81 9.09 10.21 -16.80
N LEU A 82 8.66 9.82 -15.60
CA LEU A 82 7.71 10.58 -14.78
C LEU A 82 8.37 11.68 -13.93
N LEU A 83 9.67 11.53 -13.61
CA LEU A 83 10.36 12.47 -12.71
C LEU A 83 10.38 13.92 -13.21
N PRO A 84 10.62 14.20 -14.52
CA PRO A 84 10.61 15.59 -15.00
C PRO A 84 9.30 16.33 -14.78
N SER A 85 8.16 15.63 -14.84
CA SER A 85 6.83 16.23 -14.60
C SER A 85 6.64 16.56 -13.12
N LEU A 86 7.12 15.72 -12.22
CA LEU A 86 7.14 15.98 -10.78
C LEU A 86 8.03 17.19 -10.45
N GLU A 87 9.22 17.24 -11.05
CA GLU A 87 10.16 18.36 -10.87
C GLU A 87 9.55 19.68 -11.36
N GLU A 88 8.90 19.69 -12.50
CA GLU A 88 8.21 20.88 -13.02
C GLU A 88 7.09 21.33 -12.06
N ARG A 89 6.26 20.39 -11.60
CA ARG A 89 5.11 20.68 -10.71
C ARG A 89 5.54 21.17 -9.34
N PHE A 90 6.57 20.51 -8.75
CA PHE A 90 7.04 20.77 -7.39
C PHE A 90 8.45 21.40 -7.35
N HIS A 91 8.83 22.18 -8.38
CA HIS A 91 10.17 22.77 -8.48
C HIS A 91 10.54 23.60 -7.25
N HIS A 92 9.56 24.27 -6.61
CA HIS A 92 9.74 25.08 -5.40
C HIS A 92 9.93 24.25 -4.12
N ARG A 93 9.73 22.92 -4.19
CA ARG A 93 9.95 21.95 -3.11
C ARG A 93 11.16 21.05 -3.36
N LEU A 94 11.74 21.08 -4.55
CA LEU A 94 12.84 20.21 -4.94
C LEU A 94 14.11 20.57 -4.17
N VAL A 95 14.64 19.60 -3.42
CA VAL A 95 15.87 19.74 -2.63
C VAL A 95 17.06 19.12 -3.33
N SER A 96 16.87 17.95 -3.93
CA SER A 96 17.93 17.27 -4.67
C SER A 96 17.39 16.44 -5.82
N ARG A 97 18.24 16.25 -6.82
CA ARG A 97 17.94 15.48 -8.01
C ARG A 97 19.16 14.65 -8.43
N GLU A 98 18.94 13.34 -8.53
CA GLU A 98 19.88 12.36 -9.11
C GLU A 98 19.22 11.68 -10.31
N THR A 99 19.93 10.84 -11.05
CA THR A 99 19.40 10.20 -12.27
C THR A 99 18.06 9.51 -12.03
N THR A 100 17.94 8.76 -10.95
CA THR A 100 16.75 7.95 -10.64
C THR A 100 15.96 8.45 -9.43
N THR A 101 16.40 9.53 -8.76
CA THR A 101 15.80 9.95 -7.50
C THR A 101 15.58 11.46 -7.48
N ALA A 102 14.40 11.88 -7.06
CA ALA A 102 14.07 13.27 -6.74
C ALA A 102 13.61 13.36 -5.29
N VAL A 103 14.07 14.38 -4.57
CA VAL A 103 13.71 14.61 -3.17
C VAL A 103 13.05 15.97 -3.04
N PHE A 104 11.90 15.98 -2.39
CA PHE A 104 11.09 17.16 -2.15
C PHE A 104 10.96 17.39 -0.65
N GLU A 105 10.93 18.65 -0.23
CA GLU A 105 10.73 19.04 1.17
C GLU A 105 9.56 20.00 1.28
N PHE A 106 8.61 19.61 2.11
CA PHE A 106 7.42 20.38 2.41
C PHE A 106 7.58 21.10 3.75
N SER A 107 6.60 21.88 4.10
CA SER A 107 6.59 22.58 5.39
C SER A 107 5.22 22.40 6.03
N LEU A 108 5.21 22.15 7.33
CA LEU A 108 3.98 22.16 8.10
C LEU A 108 3.29 23.52 7.98
N SER A 109 2.01 23.51 7.64
CA SER A 109 1.22 24.75 7.63
C SER A 109 0.96 25.22 9.07
N THR A 110 1.32 26.44 9.37
CA THR A 110 1.05 27.09 10.66
C THR A 110 -0.16 28.02 10.63
N HIS A 111 -1.01 27.90 9.59
CA HIS A 111 -2.19 28.75 9.47
C HIS A 111 -3.15 28.55 10.64
N PRO A 112 -3.69 29.59 11.26
CA PRO A 112 -4.58 29.48 12.43
C PRO A 112 -5.91 28.79 12.14
N ASP A 113 -6.42 28.95 10.90
CA ASP A 113 -7.63 28.27 10.45
C ASP A 113 -7.33 26.84 10.03
N GLU A 114 -8.03 25.87 10.64
CA GLU A 114 -7.86 24.44 10.37
C GLU A 114 -8.15 24.07 8.90
N ARG A 115 -9.19 24.65 8.32
CA ARG A 115 -9.56 24.38 6.93
C ARG A 115 -8.45 24.80 5.97
N GLU A 116 -7.84 25.96 6.22
CA GLU A 116 -6.72 26.44 5.41
C GLU A 116 -5.48 25.57 5.59
N ARG A 117 -5.23 25.05 6.82
CA ARG A 117 -4.16 24.07 7.05
C ARG A 117 -4.39 22.78 6.25
N LEU A 118 -5.62 22.24 6.25
CA LEU A 118 -5.98 21.02 5.52
C LEU A 118 -5.93 21.18 3.99
N LEU A 119 -6.08 22.41 3.49
CA LEU A 119 -5.97 22.74 2.06
C LEU A 119 -4.55 23.13 1.64
N ALA A 120 -3.64 23.31 2.59
CA ALA A 120 -2.25 23.64 2.29
C ALA A 120 -1.56 22.49 1.56
N GLU A 121 -0.58 22.84 0.74
CA GLU A 121 0.24 21.86 0.04
C GLU A 121 0.99 20.97 1.04
N SER A 122 0.90 19.66 0.86
CA SER A 122 1.41 18.65 1.78
C SER A 122 2.23 17.56 1.05
N THR A 123 2.90 16.73 1.82
CA THR A 123 3.64 15.57 1.30
C THR A 123 2.79 14.63 0.45
N ALA A 124 1.46 14.53 0.72
CA ALA A 124 0.53 13.73 -0.04
C ALA A 124 0.23 14.28 -1.45
N ASP A 125 0.58 15.53 -1.75
CA ASP A 125 0.33 16.11 -3.08
C ASP A 125 1.18 15.46 -4.16
N ILE A 126 2.34 14.88 -3.81
CA ILE A 126 3.11 14.02 -4.71
C ILE A 126 2.28 12.81 -5.17
N LEU A 127 1.59 12.15 -4.23
CA LEU A 127 0.74 10.98 -4.55
C LEU A 127 -0.47 11.40 -5.38
N ARG A 128 -1.10 12.53 -5.05
CA ARG A 128 -2.24 13.09 -5.82
C ARG A 128 -1.84 13.40 -7.26
N PHE A 129 -0.68 14.04 -7.45
CA PHE A 129 -0.16 14.34 -8.77
C PHE A 129 0.04 13.07 -9.61
N LEU A 130 0.72 12.06 -9.04
CA LEU A 130 0.99 10.80 -9.73
C LEU A 130 -0.30 10.04 -10.09
N GLN A 131 -1.34 10.16 -9.27
CA GLN A 131 -2.63 9.50 -9.49
C GLN A 131 -3.54 10.27 -10.46
N LEU A 132 -3.64 11.59 -10.32
CA LEU A 132 -4.68 12.38 -10.98
C LEU A 132 -4.18 13.07 -12.26
N GLU A 133 -2.88 13.35 -12.37
CA GLU A 133 -2.28 14.05 -13.49
C GLU A 133 -1.40 13.14 -14.36
N ALA A 134 -1.56 11.82 -14.22
CA ALA A 134 -0.90 10.85 -15.08
C ALA A 134 -1.33 11.06 -16.55
N ASN A 135 -0.36 10.94 -17.43
CA ASN A 135 -0.58 11.07 -18.88
C ASN A 135 -0.87 9.72 -19.57
N TYR A 136 -1.23 8.70 -18.80
CA TYR A 136 -1.67 7.39 -19.25
C TYR A 136 -2.91 6.97 -18.43
N SER A 137 -3.77 6.17 -19.05
CA SER A 137 -4.98 5.68 -18.40
C SER A 137 -5.40 4.35 -19.00
N SER A 138 -5.81 3.44 -18.14
CA SER A 138 -6.45 2.18 -18.46
C SER A 138 -7.41 1.80 -17.32
N PRO A 139 -8.18 0.71 -17.37
CA PRO A 139 -9.14 0.39 -16.32
C PRO A 139 -8.58 0.32 -14.91
N LEU A 140 -7.31 -0.12 -14.76
CA LEU A 140 -6.63 -0.27 -13.46
C LEU A 140 -5.50 0.73 -13.23
N LEU A 141 -5.02 1.42 -14.26
CA LEU A 141 -3.87 2.34 -14.18
C LEU A 141 -4.28 3.78 -14.47
N PRO A 142 -3.68 4.79 -13.80
CA PRO A 142 -2.61 4.66 -12.81
C PRO A 142 -3.11 4.05 -11.49
N PHE A 143 -2.29 3.20 -10.88
CA PHE A 143 -2.54 2.61 -9.59
C PHE A 143 -1.38 2.88 -8.64
N LEU A 144 -1.69 3.41 -7.45
CA LEU A 144 -0.77 3.61 -6.35
C LEU A 144 -1.18 2.67 -5.21
N GLY A 145 -0.31 1.70 -4.91
CA GLY A 145 -0.50 0.77 -3.81
C GLY A 145 0.54 0.97 -2.72
N GLY A 146 0.13 0.97 -1.47
CA GLY A 146 1.03 1.20 -0.35
C GLY A 146 0.29 1.44 0.95
N GLY A 147 0.94 2.11 1.89
CA GLY A 147 0.35 2.40 3.19
C GLY A 147 0.83 3.70 3.81
N PHE A 148 -0.04 4.29 4.61
CA PHE A 148 0.28 5.34 5.57
C PHE A 148 0.53 4.72 6.94
N ALA A 149 1.60 5.13 7.62
CA ALA A 149 1.76 4.83 9.04
C ALA A 149 0.69 5.59 9.86
N TYR A 150 0.35 5.06 11.03
CA TYR A 150 -0.58 5.74 11.93
C TYR A 150 -0.05 7.13 12.31
N ASP A 151 1.26 7.25 12.50
CA ASP A 151 1.94 8.49 12.91
C ASP A 151 2.07 9.51 11.77
N TYR A 152 1.63 9.21 10.55
CA TYR A 152 1.58 10.19 9.45
C TYR A 152 0.83 11.47 9.82
N LEU A 153 -0.09 11.40 10.79
CA LEU A 153 -0.77 12.55 11.37
C LEU A 153 0.20 13.62 11.86
N ALA A 154 1.37 13.23 12.39
CA ALA A 154 2.41 14.16 12.86
C ALA A 154 3.01 15.03 11.75
N THR A 155 2.75 14.72 10.48
CA THR A 155 3.18 15.55 9.34
C THR A 155 2.30 16.79 9.12
N PHE A 156 1.13 16.90 9.77
CA PHE A 156 0.23 18.07 9.70
C PHE A 156 -0.36 18.51 11.05
N GLU A 157 -0.18 17.76 12.12
CA GLU A 157 -0.60 18.15 13.47
C GLU A 157 0.58 18.07 14.45
N GLU A 158 0.65 19.01 15.38
CA GLU A 158 1.57 18.93 16.51
C GLU A 158 1.11 17.83 17.47
N LEU A 159 1.85 16.72 17.52
CA LEU A 159 1.61 15.66 18.48
C LEU A 159 2.55 15.74 19.66
N PRO A 160 2.13 15.25 20.85
CA PRO A 160 3.07 15.05 21.96
C PRO A 160 4.22 14.13 21.55
N GLU A 161 5.37 14.30 22.19
CA GLU A 161 6.54 13.46 21.92
C GLU A 161 6.19 11.97 22.08
N VAL A 162 6.30 11.22 20.99
CA VAL A 162 6.05 9.77 20.95
C VAL A 162 7.37 9.04 21.16
N LYS A 163 7.37 8.07 22.06
CA LYS A 163 8.55 7.22 22.27
C LYS A 163 8.87 6.43 20.99
N PRO A 164 10.15 6.36 20.57
CA PRO A 164 10.53 5.53 19.44
C PRO A 164 10.06 4.08 19.65
N GLY A 165 9.32 3.57 18.70
CA GLY A 165 8.88 2.17 18.67
C GLY A 165 9.87 1.28 17.90
N ALA A 166 9.59 -0.03 17.88
CA ALA A 166 10.32 -0.99 17.06
C ALA A 166 9.95 -0.89 15.57
N ASN A 167 8.86 -0.20 15.24
CA ASN A 167 8.41 0.00 13.88
C ASN A 167 9.24 1.09 13.21
N THR A 168 9.90 0.74 12.10
CA THR A 168 10.71 1.64 11.28
C THR A 168 10.06 1.96 9.93
N TYR A 169 8.78 1.59 9.75
CA TYR A 169 8.05 1.93 8.53
C TYR A 169 7.97 3.46 8.37
N PRO A 170 8.17 3.99 7.16
CA PRO A 170 8.09 5.43 6.92
C PRO A 170 6.68 5.97 7.18
N ASP A 171 6.52 7.29 7.25
CA ASP A 171 5.21 7.92 7.41
C ASP A 171 4.23 7.51 6.30
N PHE A 172 4.75 7.36 5.08
CA PHE A 172 4.11 6.56 4.05
C PHE A 172 5.12 5.97 3.07
N GLU A 173 4.75 4.84 2.47
CA GLU A 173 5.42 4.26 1.32
C GLU A 173 4.39 3.80 0.29
N PHE A 174 4.53 4.26 -0.96
CA PHE A 174 3.66 3.89 -2.07
C PHE A 174 4.46 3.48 -3.30
N LEU A 175 3.95 2.47 -3.97
CA LEU A 175 4.42 2.00 -5.27
C LEU A 175 3.50 2.52 -6.36
N VAL A 176 4.05 3.18 -7.37
CA VAL A 176 3.34 3.50 -8.61
C VAL A 176 3.49 2.29 -9.53
N ALA A 177 2.39 1.61 -9.78
CA ALA A 177 2.41 0.39 -10.56
C ALA A 177 2.84 0.63 -12.02
N GLN A 178 3.69 -0.23 -12.54
CA GLN A 178 3.95 -0.36 -13.97
C GLN A 178 3.20 -1.54 -14.56
N THR A 179 3.20 -2.69 -13.86
CA THR A 179 2.47 -3.89 -14.25
C THR A 179 1.64 -4.39 -13.08
N VAL A 180 0.37 -4.61 -13.31
CA VAL A 180 -0.58 -5.14 -12.34
C VAL A 180 -1.19 -6.46 -12.80
N LEU A 181 -1.55 -7.29 -11.83
CA LEU A 181 -2.38 -8.48 -12.00
C LEU A 181 -3.76 -8.18 -11.40
N ALA A 182 -4.81 -8.50 -12.13
CA ALA A 182 -6.17 -8.55 -11.59
C ALA A 182 -6.74 -9.97 -11.72
N VAL A 183 -7.36 -10.45 -10.64
CA VAL A 183 -8.08 -11.72 -10.60
C VAL A 183 -9.50 -11.48 -10.11
N ASP A 184 -10.48 -11.96 -10.87
CA ASP A 184 -11.88 -11.99 -10.46
C ASP A 184 -12.27 -13.45 -10.19
N HIS A 185 -12.40 -13.78 -8.90
CA HIS A 185 -12.74 -15.14 -8.47
C HIS A 185 -14.20 -15.50 -8.73
N LEU A 186 -15.08 -14.50 -8.88
CA LEU A 186 -16.50 -14.73 -9.18
C LEU A 186 -16.69 -15.10 -10.65
N GLN A 187 -15.93 -14.47 -11.54
CA GLN A 187 -15.96 -14.74 -12.98
C GLN A 187 -14.97 -15.82 -13.40
N GLY A 188 -14.00 -16.15 -12.55
CA GLY A 188 -12.93 -17.10 -12.89
C GLY A 188 -11.99 -16.56 -13.97
N THR A 189 -11.67 -15.26 -13.92
CA THR A 189 -10.80 -14.59 -14.89
C THR A 189 -9.57 -14.00 -14.24
N ALA A 190 -8.48 -13.92 -14.99
CA ALA A 190 -7.25 -13.28 -14.58
C ALA A 190 -6.59 -12.57 -15.77
N HIS A 191 -6.08 -11.37 -15.57
CA HIS A 191 -5.37 -10.62 -16.59
C HIS A 191 -4.26 -9.75 -16.00
N LEU A 192 -3.29 -9.46 -16.85
CA LEU A 192 -2.22 -8.50 -16.62
C LEU A 192 -2.58 -7.19 -17.32
N GLU A 193 -2.25 -6.08 -16.71
CA GLU A 193 -2.34 -4.77 -17.31
C GLU A 193 -1.05 -4.00 -17.01
N GLY A 194 -0.52 -3.31 -18.01
CA GLY A 194 0.75 -2.61 -17.86
C GLY A 194 0.82 -1.35 -18.71
N TRP A 195 1.83 -0.52 -18.42
CA TRP A 195 2.19 0.64 -19.20
C TRP A 195 3.72 0.76 -19.35
N ASP A 196 4.15 1.36 -20.45
CA ASP A 196 5.57 1.65 -20.72
C ASP A 196 5.69 2.81 -21.73
N ILE A 197 6.88 3.41 -21.83
CA ILE A 197 7.22 4.38 -22.86
C ILE A 197 7.59 3.72 -24.20
N ASP A 198 7.75 2.39 -24.24
CA ASP A 198 8.02 1.57 -25.41
C ASP A 198 6.94 0.47 -25.56
N ASP A 199 6.10 0.55 -26.61
CA ASP A 199 5.01 -0.40 -26.86
C ASP A 199 5.51 -1.82 -27.09
N LYS A 200 6.65 -1.98 -27.77
CA LYS A 200 7.20 -3.31 -28.06
C LYS A 200 7.66 -3.99 -26.78
N ARG A 201 8.43 -3.28 -25.95
CA ARG A 201 8.90 -3.77 -24.66
C ARG A 201 7.73 -4.14 -23.74
N LEU A 202 6.69 -3.30 -23.69
CA LEU A 202 5.49 -3.57 -22.92
C LEU A 202 4.83 -4.90 -23.33
N ARG A 203 4.61 -5.10 -24.64
CA ARG A 203 3.96 -6.33 -25.13
C ARG A 203 4.81 -7.56 -24.90
N GLU A 204 6.11 -7.48 -25.15
CA GLU A 204 7.06 -8.58 -24.91
C GLU A 204 7.09 -8.96 -23.42
N GLU A 205 7.07 -7.98 -22.52
CA GLU A 205 7.02 -8.21 -21.07
C GLU A 205 5.71 -8.92 -20.66
N LEU A 206 4.55 -8.40 -21.10
CA LEU A 206 3.27 -9.02 -20.77
C LEU A 206 3.12 -10.42 -21.35
N ASP A 207 3.60 -10.67 -22.58
CA ASP A 207 3.62 -12.01 -23.19
C ASP A 207 4.53 -12.97 -22.44
N SER A 208 5.69 -12.49 -21.98
CA SER A 208 6.62 -13.28 -21.17
C SER A 208 5.99 -13.68 -19.84
N LEU A 209 5.40 -12.72 -19.11
CA LEU A 209 4.71 -12.99 -17.86
C LEU A 209 3.53 -13.95 -18.03
N ALA A 210 2.73 -13.77 -19.09
CA ALA A 210 1.59 -14.63 -19.38
C ALA A 210 1.97 -16.08 -19.70
N SER A 211 3.20 -16.31 -20.13
CA SER A 211 3.72 -17.66 -20.44
C SER A 211 4.25 -18.41 -19.21
N LEU A 212 4.47 -17.72 -18.08
CA LEU A 212 4.99 -18.35 -16.87
C LEU A 212 3.90 -19.19 -16.17
N PRO A 213 4.22 -20.41 -15.72
CA PRO A 213 3.30 -21.19 -14.91
C PRO A 213 3.13 -20.54 -13.53
N ALA A 214 1.96 -20.70 -12.93
CA ALA A 214 1.78 -20.35 -11.53
C ALA A 214 2.80 -21.12 -10.66
N ALA A 215 3.28 -20.46 -9.60
CA ALA A 215 4.24 -21.09 -8.69
C ALA A 215 3.63 -22.34 -8.05
N ALA A 216 4.45 -23.38 -7.87
CA ALA A 216 4.03 -24.55 -7.12
C ALA A 216 3.63 -24.13 -5.69
N ARG A 217 2.47 -24.60 -5.22
CA ARG A 217 2.07 -24.35 -3.83
C ARG A 217 3.16 -24.85 -2.90
N PRO A 218 3.74 -23.98 -2.02
CA PRO A 218 4.65 -24.47 -1.01
C PRO A 218 3.94 -25.48 -0.11
N ALA A 219 4.66 -26.48 0.35
CA ALA A 219 4.15 -27.43 1.34
C ALA A 219 3.60 -26.65 2.55
N ALA A 220 2.47 -27.11 3.10
CA ALA A 220 1.93 -26.53 4.31
C ALA A 220 3.02 -26.50 5.39
N PRO A 221 3.19 -25.38 6.12
CA PRO A 221 4.21 -25.30 7.14
C PRO A 221 3.99 -26.40 8.18
N GLN A 222 5.04 -27.11 8.54
CA GLN A 222 4.97 -28.09 9.63
C GLN A 222 4.57 -27.36 10.91
N LYS A 223 3.64 -27.94 11.67
CA LYS A 223 3.19 -27.39 12.95
C LYS A 223 4.28 -27.60 14.02
N GLU A 224 5.34 -26.83 13.93
CA GLU A 224 6.33 -26.74 15.01
C GLU A 224 5.79 -25.85 16.12
N LYS A 225 6.20 -26.16 17.37
CA LYS A 225 5.87 -25.28 18.51
C LYS A 225 6.67 -23.99 18.38
N ILE A 226 6.05 -22.96 17.84
CA ILE A 226 6.63 -21.62 17.73
C ILE A 226 6.67 -21.01 19.13
N ARG A 227 7.83 -20.52 19.56
CA ARG A 227 7.97 -19.75 20.78
C ARG A 227 7.78 -18.27 20.47
N ALA A 228 6.65 -17.71 20.91
CA ALA A 228 6.39 -16.29 20.84
C ALA A 228 6.96 -15.56 22.07
N VAL A 229 7.58 -14.42 21.86
CA VAL A 229 8.05 -13.52 22.92
C VAL A 229 7.20 -12.24 22.87
N ALA A 230 6.50 -11.94 23.96
CA ALA A 230 5.71 -10.73 24.09
C ALA A 230 6.60 -9.57 24.58
N ASP A 231 6.34 -8.36 24.11
CA ASP A 231 6.98 -7.12 24.59
C ASP A 231 6.48 -6.72 25.97
N VAL A 232 5.22 -7.01 26.27
CA VAL A 232 4.58 -6.84 27.59
C VAL A 232 4.01 -8.17 28.04
N ASP A 233 4.30 -8.59 29.27
CA ASP A 233 3.75 -9.82 29.81
C ASP A 233 2.24 -9.73 30.12
N ASP A 234 1.62 -10.85 30.44
CA ASP A 234 0.17 -10.91 30.68
C ASP A 234 -0.28 -10.06 31.87
N ALA A 235 0.53 -9.94 32.91
CA ALA A 235 0.19 -9.17 34.09
C ALA A 235 0.25 -7.66 33.79
N GLY A 236 1.31 -7.22 33.10
CA GLY A 236 1.47 -5.86 32.65
C GLY A 236 0.36 -5.42 31.71
N PHE A 237 0.04 -6.24 30.69
CA PHE A 237 -1.03 -5.94 29.74
C PHE A 237 -2.41 -5.84 30.41
N ARG A 238 -2.72 -6.71 31.40
CA ARG A 238 -3.97 -6.59 32.17
C ARG A 238 -4.02 -5.32 33.00
N ALA A 239 -2.91 -4.92 33.62
CA ALA A 239 -2.82 -3.67 34.39
C ALA A 239 -3.04 -2.44 33.47
N ASP A 240 -2.50 -2.45 32.25
CA ASP A 240 -2.75 -1.38 31.26
C ASP A 240 -4.24 -1.33 30.86
N VAL A 241 -4.88 -2.48 30.63
CA VAL A 241 -6.33 -2.53 30.34
C VAL A 241 -7.14 -1.96 31.50
N ASP A 242 -6.82 -2.30 32.74
CA ASP A 242 -7.57 -1.82 33.92
C ASP A 242 -7.37 -0.29 34.10
N LYS A 243 -6.17 0.24 33.83
CA LYS A 243 -5.92 1.67 33.81
C LYS A 243 -6.76 2.37 32.77
N LEU A 244 -6.80 1.85 31.53
CA LEU A 244 -7.57 2.44 30.43
C LEU A 244 -9.08 2.40 30.70
N LYS A 245 -9.61 1.34 31.34
CA LYS A 245 -11.00 1.32 31.85
C LYS A 245 -11.25 2.44 32.83
N GLY A 246 -10.29 2.75 33.70
CA GLY A 246 -10.36 3.91 34.61
C GLY A 246 -10.55 5.22 33.86
N ASN A 247 -9.82 5.45 32.78
CA ASN A 247 -9.96 6.64 31.94
C ASN A 247 -11.33 6.72 31.24
N ILE A 248 -11.89 5.57 30.79
CA ILE A 248 -13.25 5.53 30.26
C ILE A 248 -14.28 5.91 31.34
N HIS A 249 -14.15 5.35 32.55
CA HIS A 249 -15.06 5.69 33.65
C HIS A 249 -14.94 7.16 34.12
N ALA A 250 -13.75 7.74 34.00
CA ALA A 250 -13.54 9.17 34.29
C ALA A 250 -14.09 10.10 33.21
N GLY A 251 -14.42 9.58 32.02
CA GLY A 251 -14.89 10.35 30.89
C GLY A 251 -13.79 11.01 30.07
N ASP A 252 -12.53 10.63 30.29
CA ASP A 252 -11.39 11.14 29.53
C ASP A 252 -11.42 10.67 28.07
N ILE A 253 -11.86 9.43 27.87
CA ILE A 253 -12.01 8.76 26.56
C ILE A 253 -13.26 7.89 26.59
N TYR A 254 -13.86 7.66 25.43
CA TYR A 254 -14.99 6.73 25.28
C TYR A 254 -14.60 5.38 24.66
N GLN A 255 -13.44 5.30 24.00
CA GLN A 255 -12.90 4.09 23.37
C GLN A 255 -11.38 4.14 23.32
N VAL A 256 -10.75 2.96 23.43
CA VAL A 256 -9.32 2.76 23.26
C VAL A 256 -9.04 1.32 22.84
N VAL A 257 -8.05 1.11 21.99
CA VAL A 257 -7.61 -0.21 21.56
C VAL A 257 -6.19 -0.45 22.09
N PRO A 258 -6.03 -1.12 23.25
CA PRO A 258 -4.69 -1.50 23.73
C PRO A 258 -4.13 -2.62 22.86
N ALA A 259 -2.84 -2.58 22.58
CA ALA A 259 -2.15 -3.59 21.81
C ALA A 259 -0.81 -3.96 22.46
N ARG A 260 -0.34 -5.18 22.20
CA ARG A 260 1.02 -5.64 22.51
C ARG A 260 1.58 -6.43 21.32
N ALA A 261 2.88 -6.44 21.18
CA ALA A 261 3.57 -7.15 20.13
C ALA A 261 4.02 -8.53 20.58
N PHE A 262 4.00 -9.48 19.63
CA PHE A 262 4.61 -10.80 19.79
C PHE A 262 5.64 -10.99 18.70
N THR A 263 6.86 -11.31 19.08
CA THR A 263 7.94 -11.64 18.16
C THR A 263 8.05 -13.16 18.03
N VAL A 264 8.07 -13.62 16.77
CA VAL A 264 8.22 -15.04 16.42
C VAL A 264 9.21 -15.19 15.27
N GLU A 265 9.85 -16.34 15.16
CA GLU A 265 10.62 -16.70 13.97
C GLU A 265 9.69 -16.89 12.78
N CYS A 266 9.96 -16.21 11.65
CA CYS A 266 9.17 -16.30 10.43
C CYS A 266 10.11 -16.44 9.21
N PRO A 267 10.51 -17.68 8.85
CA PRO A 267 11.45 -17.89 7.74
C PRO A 267 10.82 -17.66 6.36
N ASN A 268 9.50 -17.61 6.25
CA ASN A 268 8.78 -17.40 5.01
C ASN A 268 7.49 -16.62 5.27
N ALA A 269 7.52 -15.33 5.02
CA ALA A 269 6.40 -14.42 5.28
C ALA A 269 5.20 -14.68 4.35
N LEU A 270 5.42 -15.06 3.09
CA LEU A 270 4.31 -15.40 2.18
C LEU A 270 3.58 -16.67 2.62
N ALA A 271 4.29 -17.67 3.13
CA ALA A 271 3.66 -18.86 3.70
C ALA A 271 2.86 -18.50 4.97
N ALA A 272 3.36 -17.59 5.81
CA ALA A 272 2.65 -17.09 6.98
C ALA A 272 1.39 -16.29 6.57
N TYR A 273 1.49 -15.44 5.55
CA TYR A 273 0.33 -14.75 4.96
C TYR A 273 -0.74 -15.74 4.46
N ARG A 274 -0.34 -16.80 3.75
CA ARG A 274 -1.28 -17.84 3.29
C ARG A 274 -1.98 -18.54 4.45
N ALA A 275 -1.26 -18.85 5.53
CA ALA A 275 -1.86 -19.41 6.72
C ALA A 275 -2.84 -18.43 7.40
N LEU A 276 -2.51 -17.13 7.45
CA LEU A 276 -3.41 -16.10 7.94
C LEU A 276 -4.67 -16.02 7.06
N ARG A 277 -4.53 -16.04 5.74
CA ARG A 277 -5.65 -16.02 4.78
C ARG A 277 -6.61 -17.20 4.98
N GLU A 278 -6.09 -18.38 5.26
CA GLU A 278 -6.90 -19.56 5.51
C GLU A 278 -7.61 -19.53 6.87
N THR A 279 -6.95 -19.00 7.89
CA THR A 279 -7.47 -19.00 9.27
C THR A 279 -8.36 -17.78 9.56
N ASN A 280 -8.09 -16.64 8.93
CA ASN A 280 -8.80 -15.38 9.15
C ASN A 280 -9.05 -14.62 7.84
N PRO A 281 -9.79 -15.21 6.87
CA PRO A 281 -10.14 -14.51 5.64
C PRO A 281 -10.94 -13.25 5.96
N SER A 282 -10.56 -12.13 5.35
CA SER A 282 -11.08 -10.79 5.64
C SER A 282 -11.32 -9.99 4.37
N PRO A 283 -12.20 -8.98 4.39
CA PRO A 283 -12.47 -8.12 3.23
C PRO A 283 -11.25 -7.38 2.69
N TYR A 284 -10.29 -7.08 3.56
CA TYR A 284 -9.06 -6.35 3.22
C TYR A 284 -7.86 -7.16 3.71
N MET A 285 -7.24 -7.84 2.78
CA MET A 285 -6.03 -8.62 3.02
C MET A 285 -4.92 -8.07 2.14
N PHE A 286 -3.72 -7.99 2.68
CA PHE A 286 -2.58 -7.45 1.96
C PHE A 286 -1.28 -8.20 2.30
N TYR A 287 -0.37 -8.19 1.32
CA TYR A 287 1.00 -8.65 1.48
C TYR A 287 1.92 -7.75 0.66
N VAL A 288 2.91 -7.15 1.30
CA VAL A 288 3.86 -6.20 0.71
C VAL A 288 5.25 -6.78 0.81
N ARG A 289 5.99 -6.75 -0.28
CA ARG A 289 7.44 -6.96 -0.32
C ARG A 289 8.11 -5.60 -0.46
N GLY A 290 8.67 -5.07 0.63
CA GLY A 290 9.54 -3.90 0.59
C GLY A 290 10.96 -4.25 0.16
N ALA A 291 11.89 -3.30 0.32
CA ALA A 291 13.30 -3.53 0.00
C ALA A 291 13.99 -4.44 1.03
N ASP A 292 13.64 -4.28 2.31
CA ASP A 292 14.27 -4.92 3.47
C ASP A 292 13.26 -5.44 4.50
N TYR A 293 11.97 -5.44 4.16
CA TYR A 293 10.89 -5.94 5.00
C TYR A 293 9.80 -6.63 4.18
N GLU A 294 9.00 -7.44 4.85
CA GLU A 294 7.72 -7.93 4.34
C GLU A 294 6.64 -7.60 5.38
N LEU A 295 5.51 -7.07 4.90
CA LEU A 295 4.38 -6.67 5.75
C LEU A 295 3.12 -7.33 5.22
N PHE A 296 2.34 -7.98 6.10
CA PHE A 296 1.07 -8.56 5.70
C PHE A 296 0.03 -8.49 6.83
N GLY A 297 -1.23 -8.53 6.42
CA GLY A 297 -2.33 -8.46 7.37
C GLY A 297 -3.67 -8.84 6.78
N ALA A 298 -4.65 -8.93 7.69
CA ALA A 298 -6.05 -9.17 7.40
C ALA A 298 -6.89 -8.23 8.24
N SER A 299 -7.72 -7.39 7.62
CA SER A 299 -8.56 -6.40 8.29
C SER A 299 -10.03 -6.58 7.92
N PRO A 300 -10.95 -6.57 8.88
CA PRO A 300 -12.38 -6.52 8.61
C PRO A 300 -12.87 -5.10 8.29
N GLU A 301 -12.05 -4.08 8.51
CA GLU A 301 -12.45 -2.69 8.54
C GLU A 301 -11.89 -1.89 7.35
N SER A 302 -12.75 -1.04 6.78
CA SER A 302 -12.41 -0.02 5.80
C SER A 302 -12.40 1.35 6.46
N ASN A 303 -11.30 2.07 6.37
CA ASN A 303 -11.26 3.44 6.86
C ASN A 303 -12.09 4.38 5.98
N LEU A 304 -11.79 4.40 4.69
CA LEU A 304 -12.49 5.24 3.72
C LEU A 304 -12.56 4.53 2.37
N LYS A 305 -13.74 4.54 1.75
CA LYS A 305 -13.93 4.11 0.37
C LYS A 305 -14.55 5.25 -0.45
N PHE A 306 -13.90 5.60 -1.56
CA PHE A 306 -14.43 6.58 -2.51
C PHE A 306 -14.78 5.89 -3.83
N ALA A 307 -16.01 6.09 -4.29
CA ALA A 307 -16.50 5.60 -5.57
C ALA A 307 -16.54 6.77 -6.57
N PRO A 308 -15.64 6.84 -7.57
CA PRO A 308 -15.55 8.00 -8.49
C PRO A 308 -16.82 8.19 -9.35
N LYS A 309 -17.46 7.10 -9.76
CA LYS A 309 -18.66 7.13 -10.61
C LYS A 309 -19.79 7.93 -9.99
N ASP A 310 -20.05 7.70 -8.73
CA ASP A 310 -21.19 8.26 -7.99
C ASP A 310 -20.74 9.38 -7.05
N ARG A 311 -19.43 9.63 -6.97
CA ARG A 311 -18.78 10.55 -6.02
C ARG A 311 -19.19 10.27 -4.57
N GLN A 312 -19.44 9.01 -4.25
CA GLN A 312 -19.80 8.59 -2.91
C GLN A 312 -18.55 8.31 -2.07
N VAL A 313 -18.57 8.83 -0.85
CA VAL A 313 -17.61 8.51 0.20
C VAL A 313 -18.31 7.60 1.21
N GLN A 314 -17.71 6.47 1.52
CA GLN A 314 -18.21 5.52 2.51
C GLN A 314 -17.16 5.40 3.63
N LEU A 315 -17.63 5.59 4.84
CA LEU A 315 -16.90 5.34 6.09
C LEU A 315 -17.60 4.20 6.82
N TYR A 316 -16.84 3.25 7.31
CA TYR A 316 -17.36 2.11 8.07
C TYR A 316 -16.76 2.13 9.48
N PRO A 317 -17.32 2.90 10.43
CA PRO A 317 -16.82 2.93 11.80
C PRO A 317 -17.20 1.64 12.51
N CYS A 318 -16.50 0.55 12.23
CA CYS A 318 -16.78 -0.81 12.68
C CYS A 318 -16.96 -0.92 14.20
N LEU A 319 -16.16 -0.16 14.95
CA LEU A 319 -16.16 -0.22 16.42
C LEU A 319 -17.37 0.45 17.07
N LEU A 320 -18.13 1.27 16.35
CA LEU A 320 -19.33 1.92 16.87
C LEU A 320 -20.61 1.10 16.65
N TYR A 321 -20.58 0.08 15.81
CA TYR A 321 -21.74 -0.77 15.52
C TYR A 321 -21.90 -1.99 16.45
N THR A 322 -20.88 -2.31 17.24
CA THR A 322 -20.87 -3.50 18.10
C THR A 322 -21.11 -3.19 19.57
N SER A 323 -21.34 -1.95 19.94
CA SER A 323 -21.76 -1.59 21.29
C SER A 323 -23.29 -1.57 21.38
N ASP A 324 -23.90 -2.75 21.45
CA ASP A 324 -25.20 -2.88 22.14
C ASP A 324 -24.93 -2.58 23.62
N ALA A 325 -25.05 -1.32 23.96
CA ALA A 325 -25.07 -0.86 25.33
C ALA A 325 -26.51 -0.87 25.82
#